data_756d383e1f11f21c8544dc881f720dd8
#
_entry.id   756d383e1f11f21c8544dc881f720dd8
#
_cell.length_a   1.000
_cell.length_b   1.000
_cell.length_c   1.000
_cell.angle_alpha   90.00
_cell.angle_beta   90.00
_cell.angle_gamma   90.00
#
_symmetry.space_group_name_H-M   'P 1'
#
loop_
_entity.id
_entity.type
_entity.pdbx_description
1 polymer ?
#
loop_
_entity_poly.entity_id
_entity_poly.type
_entity_poly.pdbx_seq_one_letter_code
_entity_poly.pdbx_strand_id
1 'polypeptide(L)'
;PILMISATENMADIAKALRLGVQDVLLKPVKDFDRLRETVYACLYPAMFSSRVEEEERLFEDWDALVSNPIAASRLLQELQPPVQQEMSHCRIHYRQLVSADKPGLVLDIAPLSENDLAFYCLDVTRAGDNGVLAALLLRALFNGLLQEQLAHQGQRLPEMGSLLKQVNQLLRQANLPGQFPLLVGYYHSGLKNLILVSAGLNGTLNTGEHQIQISNGVPLGTLGDAYLNQISQRCTSWQCQIWGAGGRLRLMLSAE
;
A
#
# COMPACT_ATOMS: atom_id res chain seq x y z
N PRO A 1 -11.65 19.67 27.37
CA PRO A 1 -10.38 19.32 27.99
C PRO A 1 -9.69 20.56 28.56
N ILE A 2 -9.04 20.43 29.73
CA ILE A 2 -8.32 21.52 30.38
C ILE A 2 -6.86 21.05 30.54
N LEU A 3 -5.94 21.80 29.93
CA LEU A 3 -4.51 21.64 30.10
C LEU A 3 -3.99 22.81 30.94
N MET A 4 -3.30 22.50 32.04
CA MET A 4 -2.74 23.52 32.93
C MET A 4 -1.24 23.69 32.67
N ILE A 5 -0.79 24.96 32.56
CA ILE A 5 0.64 25.28 32.48
C ILE A 5 1.00 26.06 33.78
N SER A 6 1.80 25.47 34.62
CA SER A 6 2.11 26.01 35.95
C SER A 6 3.62 26.25 36.18
N ALA A 7 3.94 27.25 36.98
CA ALA A 7 5.31 27.47 37.45
C ALA A 7 5.60 26.77 38.80
N THR A 8 4.57 26.19 39.42
CA THR A 8 4.76 25.47 40.70
C THR A 8 5.13 24.02 40.44
N GLU A 9 6.13 23.54 41.19
CA GLU A 9 6.53 22.13 41.26
C GLU A 9 5.89 21.40 42.45
N ASN A 10 4.98 22.08 43.17
CA ASN A 10 4.32 21.50 44.34
C ASN A 10 3.37 20.39 43.90
N MET A 11 3.73 19.16 44.23
CA MET A 11 2.96 17.97 43.88
C MET A 11 1.54 17.96 44.46
N ALA A 12 1.31 18.61 45.59
CA ALA A 12 0.00 18.69 46.22
C ALA A 12 -0.96 19.55 45.41
N ASP A 13 -0.47 20.68 44.84
CA ASP A 13 -1.25 21.57 43.96
C ASP A 13 -1.53 20.93 42.61
N ILE A 14 -0.54 20.21 42.05
CA ILE A 14 -0.69 19.43 40.82
C ILE A 14 -1.76 18.34 41.01
N ALA A 15 -1.65 17.56 42.10
CA ALA A 15 -2.63 16.51 42.43
C ALA A 15 -4.05 17.07 42.64
N LYS A 16 -4.16 18.28 43.22
CA LYS A 16 -5.45 18.95 43.38
C LYS A 16 -6.04 19.39 42.04
N ALA A 17 -5.23 19.91 41.12
CA ALA A 17 -5.65 20.30 39.80
C ALA A 17 -6.17 19.09 38.99
N LEU A 18 -5.45 17.98 39.01
CA LEU A 18 -5.87 16.73 38.35
C LEU A 18 -7.21 16.21 38.90
N ARG A 19 -7.43 16.29 40.25
CA ARG A 19 -8.73 15.90 40.85
C ARG A 19 -9.88 16.84 40.46
N LEU A 20 -9.59 18.08 40.08
CA LEU A 20 -10.57 19.05 39.61
C LEU A 20 -10.89 18.93 38.10
N GLY A 21 -10.32 17.93 37.43
CA GLY A 21 -10.61 17.64 36.03
C GLY A 21 -9.63 18.24 35.03
N VAL A 22 -8.47 18.71 35.49
CA VAL A 22 -7.36 19.04 34.60
C VAL A 22 -6.78 17.74 34.04
N GLN A 23 -6.69 17.63 32.71
CA GLN A 23 -6.23 16.40 32.06
C GLN A 23 -4.73 16.19 32.14
N ASP A 24 -3.95 17.27 32.06
CA ASP A 24 -2.50 17.21 32.23
C ASP A 24 -1.95 18.56 32.68
N VAL A 25 -0.74 18.53 33.28
CA VAL A 25 -0.04 19.71 33.82
C VAL A 25 1.36 19.80 33.24
N LEU A 26 1.66 20.90 32.57
CA LEU A 26 2.98 21.23 32.05
C LEU A 26 3.66 22.25 32.95
N LEU A 27 4.93 22.04 33.23
CA LEU A 27 5.73 22.98 34.05
C LEU A 27 6.39 24.06 33.19
N LYS A 28 6.38 25.30 33.67
CA LYS A 28 7.13 26.41 33.08
C LYS A 28 8.61 26.35 33.50
N PRO A 29 9.54 26.72 32.62
CA PRO A 29 9.36 27.07 31.22
C PRO A 29 9.11 25.84 30.33
N VAL A 30 8.16 25.91 29.43
CA VAL A 30 7.91 24.83 28.46
C VAL A 30 9.07 24.83 27.46
N LYS A 31 10.00 23.89 27.63
CA LYS A 31 11.19 23.76 26.76
C LYS A 31 10.96 22.76 25.64
N ASP A 32 10.09 21.80 25.85
CA ASP A 32 9.76 20.73 24.92
C ASP A 32 8.42 21.04 24.25
N PHE A 33 8.49 21.62 23.05
CA PHE A 33 7.31 21.97 22.27
C PHE A 33 6.69 20.75 21.59
N ASP A 34 7.45 19.67 21.35
CA ASP A 34 6.90 18.45 20.77
C ASP A 34 6.03 17.73 21.81
N ARG A 35 6.49 17.64 23.05
CA ARG A 35 5.68 17.14 24.17
C ARG A 35 4.42 18.00 24.41
N LEU A 36 4.53 19.32 24.32
CA LEU A 36 3.36 20.19 24.42
C LEU A 36 2.35 19.88 23.33
N ARG A 37 2.82 19.71 22.10
CA ARG A 37 1.97 19.39 20.94
C ARG A 37 1.28 18.04 21.10
N GLU A 38 2.01 17.00 21.49
CA GLU A 38 1.45 15.69 21.77
C GLU A 38 0.39 15.73 22.87
N THR A 39 0.67 16.43 23.99
CA THR A 39 -0.28 16.59 25.08
C THR A 39 -1.55 17.34 24.63
N VAL A 40 -1.40 18.40 23.82
CA VAL A 40 -2.55 19.13 23.26
C VAL A 40 -3.36 18.23 22.33
N TYR A 41 -2.71 17.46 21.46
CA TYR A 41 -3.40 16.50 20.58
C TYR A 41 -4.14 15.43 21.39
N ALA A 42 -3.51 14.85 22.41
CA ALA A 42 -4.14 13.90 23.30
C ALA A 42 -5.37 14.47 24.03
N CYS A 43 -5.32 15.76 24.41
CA CYS A 43 -6.44 16.45 25.02
C CYS A 43 -7.57 16.77 24.05
N LEU A 44 -7.27 17.14 22.80
CA LEU A 44 -8.26 17.50 21.79
C LEU A 44 -8.96 16.27 21.19
N TYR A 45 -8.26 15.17 21.11
CA TYR A 45 -8.73 13.92 20.50
C TYR A 45 -8.66 12.74 21.45
N PRO A 46 -9.29 12.81 22.65
CA PRO A 46 -9.25 11.72 23.62
C PRO A 46 -9.80 10.41 23.03
N ALA A 47 -10.80 10.51 22.15
CA ALA A 47 -11.35 9.35 21.45
C ALA A 47 -10.36 8.67 20.48
N MET A 48 -9.39 9.41 19.93
CA MET A 48 -8.36 8.80 19.07
C MET A 48 -7.31 8.00 19.84
N PHE A 49 -7.16 8.26 21.15
CA PHE A 49 -6.15 7.59 21.99
C PHE A 49 -6.76 6.57 22.97
N SER A 50 -7.97 6.79 23.47
CA SER A 50 -8.64 5.83 24.37
C SER A 50 -9.37 4.72 23.61
N SER A 51 -9.84 4.99 22.39
CA SER A 51 -10.41 3.94 21.54
C SER A 51 -9.36 3.04 20.89
N ARG A 52 -8.08 3.43 20.95
CA ARG A 52 -7.03 2.71 20.23
C ARG A 52 -6.86 1.26 20.72
N VAL A 53 -6.94 1.03 22.01
CA VAL A 53 -6.84 -0.33 22.58
C VAL A 53 -8.10 -1.13 22.27
N GLU A 54 -9.28 -0.54 22.45
CA GLU A 54 -10.56 -1.20 22.11
C GLU A 54 -10.76 -1.38 20.59
N GLU A 55 -10.29 -0.41 19.79
CA GLU A 55 -10.29 -0.52 18.32
C GLU A 55 -9.23 -1.51 17.84
N GLU A 56 -8.06 -1.57 18.45
CA GLU A 56 -7.04 -2.58 18.17
C GLU A 56 -7.54 -3.99 18.54
N GLU A 57 -8.18 -4.17 19.70
CA GLU A 57 -8.79 -5.45 20.09
C GLU A 57 -9.91 -5.85 19.12
N ARG A 58 -10.82 -4.94 18.77
CA ARG A 58 -11.86 -5.18 17.75
C ARG A 58 -11.28 -5.45 16.36
N LEU A 59 -10.26 -4.72 15.95
CA LEU A 59 -9.55 -4.98 14.70
C LEU A 59 -8.90 -6.36 14.69
N PHE A 60 -8.35 -6.81 15.81
CA PHE A 60 -7.81 -8.17 15.93
C PHE A 60 -8.92 -9.23 15.90
N GLU A 61 -10.04 -9.01 16.59
CA GLU A 61 -11.20 -9.92 16.55
C GLU A 61 -11.83 -9.97 15.16
N ASP A 62 -12.03 -8.82 14.52
CA ASP A 62 -12.54 -8.72 13.14
C ASP A 62 -11.55 -9.31 12.15
N TRP A 63 -10.25 -9.15 12.39
CA TRP A 63 -9.19 -9.75 11.61
C TRP A 63 -9.19 -11.27 11.72
N ASP A 64 -9.20 -11.82 12.93
CA ASP A 64 -9.25 -13.27 13.16
C ASP A 64 -10.54 -13.88 12.57
N ALA A 65 -11.66 -13.17 12.66
CA ALA A 65 -12.91 -13.55 12.02
C ALA A 65 -12.79 -13.55 10.48
N LEU A 66 -12.12 -12.57 9.91
CA LEU A 66 -11.90 -12.48 8.46
C LEU A 66 -10.95 -13.57 7.96
N VAL A 67 -9.85 -13.80 8.66
CA VAL A 67 -8.87 -14.86 8.33
C VAL A 67 -9.50 -16.25 8.46
N SER A 68 -10.36 -16.43 9.44
CA SER A 68 -11.08 -17.70 9.69
C SER A 68 -12.26 -17.92 8.71
N ASN A 69 -12.63 -16.91 7.91
CA ASN A 69 -13.72 -17.00 6.95
C ASN A 69 -13.23 -16.79 5.50
N PRO A 70 -12.88 -17.85 4.77
CA PRO A 70 -12.40 -17.76 3.40
C PRO A 70 -13.36 -17.06 2.43
N ILE A 71 -14.66 -17.12 2.68
CA ILE A 71 -15.68 -16.46 1.84
C ILE A 71 -15.63 -14.95 2.04
N ALA A 72 -15.55 -14.48 3.29
CA ALA A 72 -15.42 -13.06 3.59
C ALA A 72 -14.11 -12.49 3.05
N ALA A 73 -13.00 -13.20 3.21
CA ALA A 73 -11.70 -12.85 2.66
C ALA A 73 -11.73 -12.74 1.13
N SER A 74 -12.35 -13.71 0.44
CA SER A 74 -12.52 -13.70 -1.01
C SER A 74 -13.37 -12.52 -1.49
N ARG A 75 -14.45 -12.21 -0.77
CA ARG A 75 -15.32 -11.08 -1.08
C ARG A 75 -14.58 -9.75 -0.94
N LEU A 76 -13.82 -9.57 0.14
CA LEU A 76 -13.03 -8.37 0.35
C LEU A 76 -11.98 -8.19 -0.76
N LEU A 77 -11.29 -9.25 -1.17
CA LEU A 77 -10.34 -9.20 -2.27
C LEU A 77 -11.01 -8.85 -3.62
N GLN A 78 -12.26 -9.28 -3.83
CA GLN A 78 -13.05 -8.86 -5.00
C GLN A 78 -13.45 -7.39 -4.93
N GLU A 79 -13.84 -6.89 -3.76
CA GLU A 79 -14.20 -5.48 -3.55
C GLU A 79 -13.00 -4.54 -3.70
N LEU A 80 -11.77 -5.02 -3.48
CA LEU A 80 -10.53 -4.28 -3.73
C LEU A 80 -10.19 -4.12 -5.20
N GLN A 81 -10.79 -4.90 -6.10
CA GLN A 81 -10.50 -4.82 -7.53
C GLN A 81 -11.00 -3.48 -8.11
N PRO A 82 -10.23 -2.85 -8.98
CA PRO A 82 -10.67 -1.62 -9.63
C PRO A 82 -11.81 -1.89 -10.64
N PRO A 83 -12.54 -0.87 -11.11
CA PRO A 83 -13.48 -1.00 -12.21
C PRO A 83 -12.81 -1.58 -13.45
N VAL A 84 -13.52 -2.49 -14.16
CA VAL A 84 -12.99 -3.19 -15.36
C VAL A 84 -12.54 -2.23 -16.46
N GLN A 85 -13.22 -1.09 -16.55
CA GLN A 85 -12.89 -0.01 -17.47
C GLN A 85 -12.93 1.31 -16.75
N GLN A 86 -11.90 2.14 -16.95
CA GLN A 86 -11.79 3.45 -16.33
C GLN A 86 -10.90 4.37 -17.16
N GLU A 87 -11.06 5.67 -16.95
CA GLU A 87 -10.25 6.71 -17.55
C GLU A 87 -9.59 7.51 -16.43
N MET A 88 -8.26 7.61 -16.46
CA MET A 88 -7.47 8.39 -15.49
C MET A 88 -6.11 8.74 -16.07
N SER A 89 -5.53 9.84 -15.62
CA SER A 89 -4.18 10.30 -16.03
C SER A 89 -4.00 10.35 -17.57
N HIS A 90 -5.01 10.84 -18.29
CA HIS A 90 -5.08 10.86 -19.76
C HIS A 90 -4.91 9.47 -20.42
N CYS A 91 -5.37 8.44 -19.74
CA CYS A 91 -5.30 7.08 -20.23
C CYS A 91 -6.65 6.39 -20.11
N ARG A 92 -6.99 5.62 -21.13
CA ARG A 92 -8.07 4.66 -21.08
C ARG A 92 -7.53 3.30 -20.71
N ILE A 93 -8.06 2.72 -19.64
CA ILE A 93 -7.59 1.47 -19.05
C ILE A 93 -8.71 0.45 -19.08
N HIS A 94 -8.39 -0.77 -19.50
CA HIS A 94 -9.31 -1.89 -19.46
C HIS A 94 -8.56 -3.15 -19.05
N TYR A 95 -9.16 -3.97 -18.18
CA TYR A 95 -8.57 -5.27 -17.86
C TYR A 95 -9.59 -6.40 -17.97
N ARG A 96 -9.09 -7.60 -18.14
CA ARG A 96 -9.83 -8.85 -18.05
C ARG A 96 -9.06 -9.83 -17.21
N GLN A 97 -9.75 -10.48 -16.29
CA GLN A 97 -9.18 -11.49 -15.41
C GLN A 97 -9.86 -12.84 -15.69
N LEU A 98 -9.04 -13.87 -15.85
CA LEU A 98 -9.48 -15.26 -15.91
C LEU A 98 -9.14 -15.88 -14.56
N VAL A 99 -10.15 -16.03 -13.73
CA VAL A 99 -10.04 -16.60 -12.37
C VAL A 99 -10.58 -18.02 -12.42
N SER A 100 -9.94 -18.93 -11.68
CA SER A 100 -10.57 -20.18 -11.31
C SER A 100 -11.76 -19.88 -10.39
N ALA A 101 -12.90 -20.53 -10.61
CA ALA A 101 -14.23 -20.10 -10.16
C ALA A 101 -14.39 -19.83 -8.66
N ASP A 102 -13.49 -20.32 -7.80
CA ASP A 102 -13.77 -20.36 -6.35
C ASP A 102 -12.81 -19.55 -5.45
N LYS A 103 -11.73 -18.99 -6.00
CA LYS A 103 -10.78 -18.19 -5.18
C LYS A 103 -10.15 -17.06 -5.99
N PRO A 104 -10.23 -15.80 -5.54
CA PRO A 104 -9.45 -14.73 -6.14
C PRO A 104 -7.97 -15.03 -5.92
N GLY A 105 -7.26 -15.29 -7.02
CA GLY A 105 -5.83 -15.57 -6.97
C GLY A 105 -4.99 -14.33 -7.26
N LEU A 106 -5.42 -13.51 -8.20
CA LEU A 106 -4.74 -12.27 -8.58
C LEU A 106 -5.54 -11.06 -8.09
N VAL A 107 -4.88 -10.15 -7.42
CA VAL A 107 -5.41 -8.85 -6.98
C VAL A 107 -4.74 -7.77 -7.82
N LEU A 108 -5.55 -7.00 -8.55
CA LEU A 108 -5.10 -5.83 -9.32
C LEU A 108 -5.48 -4.57 -8.54
N ASP A 109 -4.59 -3.60 -8.52
CA ASP A 109 -4.91 -2.23 -8.13
C ASP A 109 -4.32 -1.25 -9.12
N ILE A 110 -5.01 -0.13 -9.36
CA ILE A 110 -4.61 0.91 -10.29
C ILE A 110 -4.89 2.24 -9.63
N ALA A 111 -3.87 3.08 -9.53
CA ALA A 111 -3.98 4.37 -8.86
C ALA A 111 -3.44 5.50 -9.74
N PRO A 112 -4.20 6.60 -9.94
CA PRO A 112 -3.65 7.83 -10.46
C PRO A 112 -2.80 8.49 -9.36
N LEU A 113 -1.57 8.88 -9.70
CA LEU A 113 -0.66 9.56 -8.79
C LEU A 113 -0.63 11.06 -9.08
N SER A 114 -0.83 11.45 -10.32
CA SER A 114 -0.98 12.81 -10.81
C SER A 114 -1.81 12.83 -12.10
N GLU A 115 -1.95 13.99 -12.73
CA GLU A 115 -2.60 14.10 -14.05
C GLU A 115 -1.91 13.25 -15.12
N ASN A 116 -0.60 13.05 -15.02
CA ASN A 116 0.20 12.32 -16.00
C ASN A 116 0.75 10.99 -15.49
N ASP A 117 0.65 10.73 -14.19
CA ASP A 117 1.29 9.58 -13.55
C ASP A 117 0.26 8.56 -13.11
N LEU A 118 0.47 7.34 -13.51
CA LEU A 118 -0.36 6.19 -13.20
C LEU A 118 0.51 5.06 -12.67
N ALA A 119 0.09 4.45 -11.60
CA ALA A 119 0.71 3.22 -11.09
C ALA A 119 -0.30 2.09 -11.01
N PHE A 120 0.20 0.87 -11.12
CA PHE A 120 -0.60 -0.34 -10.91
C PHE A 120 0.26 -1.46 -10.35
N TYR A 121 -0.40 -2.40 -9.69
CA TYR A 121 0.25 -3.66 -9.33
C TYR A 121 -0.72 -4.83 -9.50
N CYS A 122 -0.15 -6.01 -9.72
CA CYS A 122 -0.84 -7.28 -9.70
C CYS A 122 -0.14 -8.19 -8.70
N LEU A 123 -0.87 -8.61 -7.66
CA LEU A 123 -0.39 -9.49 -6.59
C LEU A 123 -1.05 -10.84 -6.71
N ASP A 124 -0.28 -11.93 -6.65
CA ASP A 124 -0.79 -13.29 -6.52
C ASP A 124 -0.86 -13.67 -5.02
N VAL A 125 -2.07 -13.79 -4.50
CA VAL A 125 -2.30 -14.11 -3.09
C VAL A 125 -2.37 -15.62 -2.80
N THR A 126 -2.32 -16.47 -3.81
CA THR A 126 -2.47 -17.94 -3.64
C THR A 126 -1.37 -18.57 -2.80
N ARG A 127 -0.17 -17.97 -2.79
CA ARG A 127 0.99 -18.45 -2.02
C ARG A 127 1.19 -17.73 -0.70
N ALA A 128 0.32 -16.80 -0.37
CA ALA A 128 0.35 -16.07 0.88
C ALA A 128 -0.39 -16.80 2.02
N GLY A 129 -1.04 -17.94 1.74
CA GLY A 129 -1.87 -18.65 2.71
C GLY A 129 -2.98 -17.75 3.24
N ASP A 130 -3.22 -17.80 4.55
CA ASP A 130 -4.23 -16.98 5.22
C ASP A 130 -3.90 -15.48 5.24
N ASN A 131 -2.64 -15.12 4.93
CA ASN A 131 -2.19 -13.73 4.90
C ASN A 131 -2.46 -13.01 3.58
N GLY A 132 -3.13 -13.62 2.61
CA GLY A 132 -3.35 -13.04 1.28
C GLY A 132 -4.11 -11.72 1.33
N VAL A 133 -5.13 -11.61 2.18
CA VAL A 133 -5.91 -10.37 2.37
C VAL A 133 -5.04 -9.29 3.01
N LEU A 134 -4.33 -9.63 4.08
CA LEU A 134 -3.45 -8.69 4.78
C LEU A 134 -2.34 -8.17 3.85
N ALA A 135 -1.73 -9.07 3.09
CA ALA A 135 -0.71 -8.69 2.12
C ALA A 135 -1.26 -7.73 1.05
N ALA A 136 -2.48 -7.98 0.55
CA ALA A 136 -3.12 -7.10 -0.43
C ALA A 136 -3.42 -5.71 0.14
N LEU A 137 -3.97 -5.63 1.36
CA LEU A 137 -4.26 -4.36 2.04
C LEU A 137 -2.98 -3.58 2.37
N LEU A 138 -1.98 -4.28 2.93
CA LEU A 138 -0.71 -3.68 3.28
C LEU A 138 0.03 -3.17 2.04
N LEU A 139 0.04 -3.97 0.96
CA LEU A 139 0.65 -3.56 -0.29
C LEU A 139 -0.05 -2.32 -0.88
N ARG A 140 -1.38 -2.28 -0.84
CA ARG A 140 -2.16 -1.13 -1.31
C ARG A 140 -1.79 0.16 -0.57
N ALA A 141 -1.69 0.08 0.76
CA ALA A 141 -1.33 1.23 1.59
C ALA A 141 0.14 1.66 1.36
N LEU A 142 1.07 0.72 1.35
CA LEU A 142 2.50 1.00 1.23
C LEU A 142 2.90 1.43 -0.19
N PHE A 143 2.40 0.74 -1.21
CA PHE A 143 2.80 0.99 -2.59
C PHE A 143 2.47 2.41 -3.03
N ASN A 144 1.23 2.84 -2.83
CA ASN A 144 0.80 4.18 -3.21
C ASN A 144 1.51 5.26 -2.38
N GLY A 145 1.67 5.07 -1.07
CA GLY A 145 2.35 6.01 -0.19
C GLY A 145 3.82 6.21 -0.55
N LEU A 146 4.58 5.12 -0.70
CA LEU A 146 6.00 5.15 -1.05
C LEU A 146 6.23 5.76 -2.45
N LEU A 147 5.33 5.48 -3.39
CA LEU A 147 5.46 6.00 -4.74
C LEU A 147 5.18 7.50 -4.81
N GLN A 148 4.15 7.97 -4.10
CA GLN A 148 3.87 9.41 -3.97
C GLN A 148 5.04 10.15 -3.30
N GLU A 149 5.63 9.57 -2.27
CA GLU A 149 6.80 10.13 -1.60
C GLU A 149 8.00 10.25 -2.55
N GLN A 150 8.28 9.21 -3.34
CA GLN A 150 9.36 9.27 -4.34
C GLN A 150 9.11 10.36 -5.39
N LEU A 151 7.90 10.47 -5.91
CA LEU A 151 7.55 11.49 -6.91
C LEU A 151 7.66 12.91 -6.33
N ALA A 152 7.27 13.11 -5.07
CA ALA A 152 7.39 14.40 -4.40
C ALA A 152 8.85 14.84 -4.20
N HIS A 153 9.76 13.89 -3.94
CA HIS A 153 11.17 14.18 -3.66
C HIS A 153 12.05 14.26 -4.91
N GLN A 154 11.71 13.54 -5.98
CA GLN A 154 12.57 13.42 -7.18
C GLN A 154 12.29 14.46 -8.27
N GLY A 155 11.29 15.32 -8.09
CA GLY A 155 10.92 16.34 -9.08
C GLY A 155 10.47 15.71 -10.41
N GLN A 156 11.19 16.00 -11.51
CA GLN A 156 10.83 15.49 -12.85
C GLN A 156 11.43 14.10 -13.18
N ARG A 157 12.03 13.41 -12.22
CA ARG A 157 12.60 12.09 -12.47
C ARG A 157 11.55 11.00 -12.34
N LEU A 158 11.68 9.99 -13.20
CA LEU A 158 10.83 8.79 -13.10
C LEU A 158 11.15 8.02 -11.80
N PRO A 159 10.16 7.40 -11.17
CA PRO A 159 10.39 6.68 -9.92
C PRO A 159 11.29 5.45 -10.11
N GLU A 160 12.08 5.18 -9.10
CA GLU A 160 12.92 3.99 -9.04
C GLU A 160 12.14 2.78 -8.51
N MET A 161 11.35 2.18 -9.40
CA MET A 161 10.44 1.07 -9.06
C MET A 161 11.15 -0.11 -8.38
N GLY A 162 12.39 -0.39 -8.77
CA GLY A 162 13.20 -1.44 -8.15
C GLY A 162 13.56 -1.14 -6.69
N SER A 163 13.91 0.11 -6.38
CA SER A 163 14.18 0.56 -5.02
C SER A 163 12.93 0.50 -4.15
N LEU A 164 11.79 0.93 -4.69
CA LEU A 164 10.49 0.85 -4.02
C LEU A 164 10.13 -0.59 -3.65
N LEU A 165 10.29 -1.54 -4.56
CA LEU A 165 9.98 -2.95 -4.26
C LEU A 165 10.92 -3.56 -3.22
N LYS A 166 12.18 -3.12 -3.17
CA LYS A 166 13.10 -3.54 -2.10
C LYS A 166 12.62 -3.05 -0.73
N GLN A 167 12.14 -1.80 -0.64
CA GLN A 167 11.54 -1.27 0.60
C GLN A 167 10.28 -2.04 0.99
N VAL A 168 9.37 -2.31 0.04
CA VAL A 168 8.17 -3.12 0.29
C VAL A 168 8.55 -4.51 0.79
N ASN A 169 9.54 -5.17 0.16
CA ASN A 169 10.03 -6.47 0.62
C ASN A 169 10.55 -6.44 2.06
N GLN A 170 11.30 -5.40 2.41
CA GLN A 170 11.81 -5.21 3.76
C GLN A 170 10.67 -5.02 4.78
N LEU A 171 9.66 -4.22 4.45
CA LEU A 171 8.50 -3.98 5.32
C LEU A 171 7.65 -5.24 5.50
N LEU A 172 7.39 -6.00 4.44
CA LEU A 172 6.69 -7.30 4.53
C LEU A 172 7.42 -8.28 5.45
N ARG A 173 8.74 -8.31 5.39
CA ARG A 173 9.57 -9.15 6.28
C ARG A 173 9.57 -8.67 7.73
N GLN A 174 9.63 -7.36 7.96
CA GLN A 174 9.55 -6.76 9.30
C GLN A 174 8.18 -7.02 9.95
N ALA A 175 7.12 -7.06 9.15
CA ALA A 175 5.79 -7.43 9.62
C ALA A 175 5.64 -8.93 9.93
N ASN A 176 6.70 -9.74 9.74
CA ASN A 176 6.70 -11.19 9.98
C ASN A 176 5.54 -11.93 9.29
N LEU A 177 5.12 -11.45 8.11
CA LEU A 177 4.08 -12.10 7.33
C LEU A 177 4.65 -13.35 6.66
N PRO A 178 4.27 -14.56 7.11
CA PRO A 178 4.67 -15.78 6.43
C PRO A 178 3.97 -15.90 5.09
N GLY A 179 4.70 -16.32 4.06
CA GLY A 179 4.17 -16.53 2.72
C GLY A 179 5.10 -16.05 1.62
N GLN A 180 4.65 -16.26 0.40
CA GLN A 180 5.30 -15.75 -0.80
C GLN A 180 4.32 -14.79 -1.48
N PHE A 181 4.83 -13.65 -1.91
CA PHE A 181 4.04 -12.58 -2.49
C PHE A 181 4.53 -12.29 -3.93
N PRO A 182 4.16 -13.16 -4.91
CA PRO A 182 4.48 -12.89 -6.31
C PRO A 182 3.76 -11.61 -6.76
N LEU A 183 4.53 -10.66 -7.26
CA LEU A 183 4.08 -9.32 -7.57
C LEU A 183 4.62 -8.86 -8.92
N LEU A 184 3.80 -8.13 -9.67
CA LEU A 184 4.23 -7.31 -10.79
C LEU A 184 3.71 -5.89 -10.55
N VAL A 185 4.60 -4.91 -10.63
CA VAL A 185 4.24 -3.50 -10.52
C VAL A 185 4.53 -2.78 -11.82
N GLY A 186 3.75 -1.76 -12.11
CA GLY A 186 3.94 -0.90 -13.25
C GLY A 186 3.75 0.56 -12.90
N TYR A 187 4.48 1.40 -13.60
CA TYR A 187 4.33 2.84 -13.60
C TYR A 187 4.30 3.34 -15.04
N TYR A 188 3.35 4.20 -15.35
CA TYR A 188 3.21 4.80 -16.66
C TYR A 188 3.09 6.31 -16.55
N HIS A 189 3.94 7.01 -17.29
CA HIS A 189 3.87 8.47 -17.44
C HIS A 189 3.28 8.81 -18.81
N SER A 190 2.05 9.30 -18.85
CA SER A 190 1.30 9.56 -20.11
C SER A 190 1.98 10.61 -20.99
N GLY A 191 2.48 11.72 -20.41
CA GLY A 191 3.17 12.77 -21.18
C GLY A 191 4.50 12.34 -21.79
N LEU A 192 5.29 11.51 -21.11
CA LEU A 192 6.55 10.95 -21.61
C LEU A 192 6.36 9.65 -22.39
N LYS A 193 5.15 9.11 -22.37
CA LYS A 193 4.78 7.82 -23.00
C LYS A 193 5.70 6.68 -22.55
N ASN A 194 6.11 6.69 -21.28
CA ASN A 194 7.06 5.75 -20.73
C ASN A 194 6.42 4.81 -19.73
N LEU A 195 6.56 3.52 -19.98
CA LEU A 195 6.11 2.42 -19.13
C LEU A 195 7.32 1.78 -18.47
N ILE A 196 7.26 1.63 -17.16
CA ILE A 196 8.21 0.85 -16.35
C ILE A 196 7.45 -0.31 -15.73
N LEU A 197 7.91 -1.53 -15.95
CA LEU A 197 7.40 -2.75 -15.34
C LEU A 197 8.49 -3.41 -14.50
N VAL A 198 8.16 -3.85 -13.30
CA VAL A 198 9.05 -4.63 -12.46
C VAL A 198 8.33 -5.87 -11.94
N SER A 199 8.91 -7.03 -12.17
CA SER A 199 8.38 -8.30 -11.69
C SER A 199 9.20 -8.88 -10.55
N ALA A 200 8.49 -9.34 -9.54
CA ALA A 200 8.96 -10.08 -8.38
C ALA A 200 8.12 -11.37 -8.23
N GLY A 201 8.33 -12.35 -9.12
CA GLY A 201 7.69 -13.66 -9.03
C GLY A 201 6.51 -13.92 -9.96
N LEU A 202 5.99 -12.91 -10.69
CA LEU A 202 4.98 -13.11 -11.72
C LEU A 202 5.59 -13.16 -13.12
N ASN A 203 5.03 -14.00 -13.96
CA ASN A 203 5.37 -14.05 -15.38
C ASN A 203 4.42 -13.15 -16.19
N GLY A 204 4.88 -12.71 -17.34
CA GLY A 204 4.04 -11.94 -18.22
C GLY A 204 4.59 -11.76 -19.63
N THR A 205 3.78 -11.14 -20.48
CA THR A 205 4.21 -10.61 -21.77
C THR A 205 3.68 -9.20 -21.93
N LEU A 206 4.54 -8.31 -22.37
CA LEU A 206 4.19 -6.94 -22.77
C LEU A 206 4.14 -6.86 -24.28
N ASN A 207 3.02 -6.38 -24.82
CA ASN A 207 2.85 -6.08 -26.23
C ASN A 207 2.61 -4.58 -26.37
N THR A 208 3.48 -3.90 -27.13
CA THR A 208 3.40 -2.45 -27.41
C THR A 208 2.87 -2.16 -28.83
N GLY A 209 2.39 -3.19 -29.54
CA GLY A 209 2.01 -3.10 -30.96
C GLY A 209 3.19 -3.37 -31.89
N GLU A 210 4.36 -2.84 -31.60
CA GLU A 210 5.58 -3.05 -32.40
C GLU A 210 6.41 -4.23 -31.90
N HIS A 211 6.44 -4.42 -30.60
CA HIS A 211 7.28 -5.43 -29.95
C HIS A 211 6.49 -6.26 -28.93
N GLN A 212 6.83 -7.51 -28.87
CA GLN A 212 6.40 -8.41 -27.81
C GLN A 212 7.61 -8.75 -26.91
N ILE A 213 7.52 -8.39 -25.64
CA ILE A 213 8.59 -8.55 -24.66
C ILE A 213 8.14 -9.53 -23.60
N GLN A 214 8.97 -10.53 -23.33
CA GLN A 214 8.74 -11.46 -22.24
C GLN A 214 9.10 -10.82 -20.90
N ILE A 215 8.19 -10.86 -19.95
CA ILE A 215 8.42 -10.46 -18.57
C ILE A 215 8.85 -11.71 -17.80
N SER A 216 10.11 -11.78 -17.44
CA SER A 216 10.61 -12.88 -16.62
C SER A 216 10.18 -12.71 -15.17
N ASN A 217 9.88 -13.82 -14.52
CA ASN A 217 9.58 -13.83 -13.10
C ASN A 217 10.87 -13.54 -12.31
N GLY A 218 10.89 -12.60 -11.45
CA GLY A 218 11.91 -12.50 -10.40
C GLY A 218 11.65 -13.50 -9.27
N VAL A 219 12.14 -13.21 -8.09
CA VAL A 219 11.82 -13.97 -6.88
C VAL A 219 10.65 -13.29 -6.16
N PRO A 220 9.61 -14.02 -5.73
CA PRO A 220 8.50 -13.46 -4.97
C PRO A 220 8.97 -12.69 -3.73
N LEU A 221 8.33 -11.57 -3.43
CA LEU A 221 8.60 -10.83 -2.20
C LEU A 221 8.32 -11.71 -0.98
N GLY A 222 8.99 -11.41 0.12
CA GLY A 222 8.93 -12.22 1.35
C GLY A 222 9.82 -13.47 1.35
N THR A 223 10.33 -13.92 0.18
CA THR A 223 11.12 -15.15 0.07
C THR A 223 12.59 -14.97 0.50
N LEU A 224 13.24 -13.92 0.03
CA LEU A 224 14.66 -13.64 0.28
C LEU A 224 14.86 -12.26 0.91
N GLY A 225 16.01 -12.05 1.57
CA GLY A 225 16.39 -10.75 2.14
C GLY A 225 16.52 -9.68 1.09
N ASP A 226 17.20 -10.00 -0.02
CA ASP A 226 17.31 -9.13 -1.18
C ASP A 226 16.24 -9.50 -2.21
N ALA A 227 15.63 -8.48 -2.81
CA ALA A 227 14.65 -8.69 -3.87
C ALA A 227 15.37 -8.87 -5.22
N TYR A 228 15.18 -10.02 -5.85
CA TYR A 228 15.64 -10.29 -7.22
C TYR A 228 14.51 -9.92 -8.19
N LEU A 229 14.69 -8.80 -8.86
CA LEU A 229 13.68 -8.13 -9.67
C LEU A 229 14.08 -8.13 -11.13
N ASN A 230 13.09 -8.25 -12.03
CA ASN A 230 13.27 -8.02 -13.45
C ASN A 230 12.54 -6.73 -13.84
N GLN A 231 13.26 -5.78 -14.41
CA GLN A 231 12.73 -4.49 -14.82
C GLN A 231 12.77 -4.33 -16.34
N ILE A 232 11.69 -3.81 -16.88
CA ILE A 232 11.53 -3.44 -18.29
C ILE A 232 11.13 -1.97 -18.34
N SER A 233 11.71 -1.20 -19.24
CA SER A 233 11.30 0.17 -19.54
C SER A 233 11.08 0.30 -21.05
N GLN A 234 9.89 0.81 -21.45
CA GLN A 234 9.47 0.94 -22.83
C GLN A 234 8.76 2.26 -23.09
N ARG A 235 9.03 2.87 -24.24
CA ARG A 235 8.24 4.00 -24.73
C ARG A 235 7.10 3.48 -25.59
N CYS A 236 5.87 3.77 -25.21
CA CYS A 236 4.68 3.35 -25.94
C CYS A 236 3.48 4.24 -25.59
N THR A 237 2.61 4.48 -26.55
CA THR A 237 1.33 5.19 -26.34
C THR A 237 0.22 4.24 -25.96
N SER A 238 0.30 3.00 -26.40
CA SER A 238 -0.63 1.94 -26.06
C SER A 238 0.14 0.65 -25.79
N TRP A 239 -0.35 -0.12 -24.86
CA TRP A 239 0.26 -1.40 -24.51
C TRP A 239 -0.75 -2.38 -23.93
N GLN A 240 -0.44 -3.64 -24.04
CA GLN A 240 -1.17 -4.74 -23.43
C GLN A 240 -0.19 -5.60 -22.64
N CYS A 241 -0.46 -5.77 -21.37
CA CYS A 241 0.29 -6.67 -20.50
C CYS A 241 -0.56 -7.89 -20.17
N GLN A 242 -0.06 -9.08 -20.46
CA GLN A 242 -0.64 -10.33 -20.00
C GLN A 242 0.21 -10.81 -18.84
N ILE A 243 -0.42 -11.08 -17.70
CA ILE A 243 0.22 -11.47 -16.44
C ILE A 243 -0.36 -12.82 -16.04
N TRP A 244 0.48 -13.73 -15.56
CA TRP A 244 0.01 -15.01 -15.04
C TRP A 244 0.86 -15.51 -13.88
N GLY A 245 0.21 -16.20 -12.97
CA GLY A 245 0.76 -16.86 -11.79
C GLY A 245 -0.08 -18.06 -11.42
N ALA A 246 0.16 -18.60 -10.23
CA ALA A 246 -0.64 -19.69 -9.68
C ALA A 246 -2.11 -19.28 -9.49
N GLY A 247 -2.36 -17.99 -9.21
CA GLY A 247 -3.70 -17.44 -8.97
C GLY A 247 -4.52 -17.14 -10.21
N GLY A 248 -4.01 -17.40 -11.43
CA GLY A 248 -4.77 -17.18 -12.66
C GLY A 248 -4.04 -16.37 -13.72
N ARG A 249 -4.82 -15.73 -14.57
CA ARG A 249 -4.33 -14.87 -15.67
C ARG A 249 -5.08 -13.55 -15.68
N LEU A 250 -4.33 -12.48 -15.92
CA LEU A 250 -4.87 -11.13 -16.08
C LEU A 250 -4.33 -10.52 -17.38
N ARG A 251 -5.19 -9.83 -18.09
CA ARG A 251 -4.82 -9.00 -19.24
C ARG A 251 -5.17 -7.56 -18.91
N LEU A 252 -4.17 -6.70 -18.87
CA LEU A 252 -4.32 -5.27 -18.68
C LEU A 252 -3.97 -4.55 -19.97
N MET A 253 -4.80 -3.62 -20.38
CA MET A 253 -4.63 -2.82 -21.58
C MET A 253 -4.72 -1.35 -21.23
N LEU A 254 -3.83 -0.55 -21.79
CA LEU A 254 -3.83 0.89 -21.66
C LEU A 254 -3.58 1.55 -23.00
N SER A 255 -4.32 2.61 -23.28
CA SER A 255 -4.08 3.54 -24.39
C SER A 255 -4.06 4.96 -23.82
N ALA A 256 -2.97 5.70 -24.06
CA ALA A 256 -2.94 7.13 -23.83
C ALA A 256 -3.69 7.86 -24.93
N GLU A 257 -4.37 8.93 -24.56
CA GLU A 257 -5.06 9.86 -25.48
C GLU A 257 -4.10 10.85 -26.12
#